data_4e84863b90b96c6ebc39f64068b310eb
#
_entry.id   4e84863b90b96c6ebc39f64068b310eb
#
_cell.length_a   1.000
_cell.length_b   1.000
_cell.length_c   1.000
_cell.angle_alpha   90.00
_cell.angle_beta   90.00
_cell.angle_gamma   90.00
#
_symmetry.space_group_name_H-M   'P 1'
#
loop_
_entity.id
_entity.type
_entity.pdbx_description
1 polymer ?
#
loop_
_entity_poly.entity_id
_entity_poly.type
_entity_poly.pdbx_seq_one_letter_code
_entity_poly.pdbx_strand_id
1 'polypeptide(L)'
;DEYFMNLADTVAERATCNRGRSGCVIVKDRQILVTGYVGAPTGLPHCDEVGHLFKKMIHEDGHITQHCVRTVHAEQNAIAQAARRGIALEGSTLYCRMTPCRTCAMLIINCGIVRVVCQRKYHDCAESEQMFKTAGIQLEYIYEEVQQYDKQ
;
A
#
# COMPACT_ATOMS: atom_id res chain seq x y z
N ASP A 1 -13.21 -11.49 3.89
CA ASP A 1 -12.08 -10.55 4.05
C ASP A 1 -10.84 -11.22 4.60
N GLU A 2 -10.95 -12.01 5.67
CA GLU A 2 -9.80 -12.71 6.29
C GLU A 2 -8.99 -13.54 5.28
N TYR A 3 -9.64 -14.30 4.42
CA TYR A 3 -8.98 -15.09 3.36
C TYR A 3 -8.10 -14.20 2.46
N PHE A 4 -8.62 -13.08 1.96
CA PHE A 4 -7.87 -12.19 1.08
C PHE A 4 -6.79 -11.41 1.83
N MET A 5 -6.98 -11.13 3.11
CA MET A 5 -5.94 -10.52 3.94
C MET A 5 -4.77 -11.49 4.17
N ASN A 6 -5.05 -12.76 4.43
CA ASN A 6 -4.00 -13.79 4.54
C ASN A 6 -3.21 -13.94 3.22
N LEU A 7 -3.87 -13.80 2.08
CA LEU A 7 -3.17 -13.75 0.79
C LEU A 7 -2.31 -12.50 0.63
N ALA A 8 -2.76 -11.34 1.10
CA ALA A 8 -1.95 -10.12 1.08
C ALA A 8 -0.71 -10.27 1.98
N ASP A 9 -0.83 -10.92 3.14
CA ASP A 9 0.31 -11.26 4.01
C ASP A 9 1.28 -12.23 3.32
N THR A 10 0.78 -13.24 2.64
CA THR A 10 1.62 -14.17 1.84
C THR A 10 2.34 -13.44 0.70
N VAL A 11 1.65 -12.53 0.01
CA VAL A 11 2.27 -11.69 -1.04
C VAL A 11 3.37 -10.82 -0.46
N ALA A 12 3.21 -10.31 0.77
CA ALA A 12 4.21 -9.50 1.47
C ALA A 12 5.53 -10.23 1.71
N GLU A 13 5.54 -11.56 1.77
CA GLU A 13 6.78 -12.36 1.92
C GLU A 13 7.76 -12.14 0.76
N ARG A 14 7.26 -11.74 -0.40
CA ARG A 14 8.07 -11.43 -1.58
C ARG A 14 8.68 -10.02 -1.56
N ALA A 15 8.31 -9.19 -0.60
CA ALA A 15 8.84 -7.83 -0.51
C ALA A 15 10.38 -7.84 -0.38
N THR A 16 11.03 -6.92 -1.07
CA THR A 16 12.49 -6.83 -1.18
C THR A 16 13.10 -5.71 -0.34
N CYS A 17 12.31 -5.14 0.57
CA CYS A 17 12.76 -4.14 1.53
C CYS A 17 12.27 -4.54 2.93
N ASN A 18 13.20 -4.76 3.85
CA ASN A 18 12.86 -5.19 5.21
C ASN A 18 12.35 -4.07 6.12
N ARG A 19 12.42 -2.81 5.69
CA ARG A 19 11.89 -1.66 6.45
C ARG A 19 10.36 -1.65 6.54
N GLY A 20 9.69 -2.24 5.57
CA GLY A 20 8.24 -2.33 5.56
C GLY A 20 7.76 -3.38 4.58
N ARG A 21 7.98 -4.66 4.90
CA ARG A 21 7.44 -5.75 4.08
C ARG A 21 5.93 -5.66 4.06
N SER A 22 5.39 -5.30 2.92
CA SER A 22 3.96 -5.18 2.70
C SER A 22 3.57 -5.76 1.36
N GLY A 23 2.38 -6.32 1.31
CA GLY A 23 1.73 -6.83 0.12
C GLY A 23 0.31 -6.32 0.02
N CYS A 24 -0.23 -6.33 -1.18
CA CYS A 24 -1.63 -6.07 -1.39
C CYS A 24 -2.23 -7.01 -2.44
N VAL A 25 -3.53 -7.22 -2.33
CA VAL A 25 -4.33 -8.03 -3.25
C VAL A 25 -5.54 -7.21 -3.67
N ILE A 26 -5.81 -7.13 -4.96
CA ILE A 26 -7.00 -6.45 -5.49
C ILE A 26 -7.96 -7.51 -6.03
N VAL A 27 -9.21 -7.44 -5.57
CA VAL A 27 -10.22 -8.49 -5.74
C VAL A 27 -11.50 -7.89 -6.32
N LYS A 28 -12.11 -8.57 -7.27
CA LYS A 28 -13.45 -8.28 -7.77
C LYS A 28 -14.22 -9.57 -7.96
N ASP A 29 -15.49 -9.58 -7.59
CA ASP A 29 -16.38 -10.76 -7.71
C ASP A 29 -15.76 -12.04 -7.10
N ARG A 30 -15.08 -11.89 -5.95
CA ARG A 30 -14.33 -12.96 -5.23
C ARG A 30 -13.15 -13.54 -6.01
N GLN A 31 -12.72 -12.89 -7.10
CA GLN A 31 -11.54 -13.29 -7.88
C GLN A 31 -10.42 -12.29 -7.68
N ILE A 32 -9.20 -12.81 -7.53
CA ILE A 32 -8.00 -11.97 -7.48
C ILE A 32 -7.74 -11.46 -8.89
N LEU A 33 -7.70 -10.13 -9.03
CA LEU A 33 -7.33 -9.47 -10.28
C LEU A 33 -5.81 -9.33 -10.41
N VAL A 34 -5.18 -8.85 -9.34
CA VAL A 34 -3.75 -8.53 -9.33
C VAL A 34 -3.23 -8.50 -7.90
N THR A 35 -1.93 -8.71 -7.75
CA THR A 35 -1.20 -8.58 -6.49
C THR A 35 -0.06 -7.57 -6.63
N GLY A 36 0.40 -7.03 -5.52
CA GLY A 36 1.59 -6.18 -5.46
C GLY A 36 2.31 -6.34 -4.13
N TYR A 37 3.61 -6.15 -4.14
CA TYR A 37 4.44 -6.13 -2.93
C TYR A 37 5.45 -4.98 -2.99
N VAL A 38 5.97 -4.59 -1.84
CA VAL A 38 6.99 -3.55 -1.74
C VAL A 38 8.29 -4.04 -2.37
N GLY A 39 8.79 -3.31 -3.35
CA GLY A 39 10.03 -3.66 -4.04
C GLY A 39 10.49 -2.58 -4.99
N ALA A 40 11.75 -2.65 -5.40
CA ALA A 40 12.28 -1.75 -6.42
C ALA A 40 11.59 -1.99 -7.76
N PRO A 41 11.51 -0.98 -8.64
CA PRO A 41 11.05 -1.15 -10.01
C PRO A 41 11.85 -2.23 -10.75
N THR A 42 11.21 -2.90 -11.68
CA THR A 42 11.85 -3.95 -12.52
C THR A 42 13.15 -3.43 -13.15
N GLY A 43 14.23 -4.16 -12.96
CA GLY A 43 15.54 -3.84 -13.51
C GLY A 43 16.40 -2.92 -12.63
N LEU A 44 15.86 -2.40 -11.52
CA LEU A 44 16.63 -1.64 -10.53
C LEU A 44 17.01 -2.52 -9.33
N PRO A 45 18.12 -2.20 -8.63
CA PRO A 45 18.59 -3.01 -7.51
C PRO A 45 17.61 -2.92 -6.33
N HIS A 46 17.46 -4.02 -5.59
CA HIS A 46 16.60 -4.13 -4.42
C HIS A 46 17.32 -3.76 -3.12
N CYS A 47 16.57 -3.32 -2.11
CA CYS A 47 17.12 -3.00 -0.80
C CYS A 47 17.84 -4.19 -0.15
N ASP A 48 17.32 -5.41 -0.33
CA ASP A 48 17.93 -6.63 0.21
C ASP A 48 19.30 -6.93 -0.43
N GLU A 49 19.59 -6.36 -1.61
CA GLU A 49 20.85 -6.53 -2.33
C GLU A 49 21.88 -5.40 -2.03
N VAL A 50 21.41 -4.14 -2.07
CA VAL A 50 22.28 -2.95 -2.04
C VAL A 50 22.00 -2.00 -0.89
N GLY A 51 21.08 -2.33 -0.01
CA GLY A 51 20.66 -1.48 1.11
C GLY A 51 19.63 -0.43 0.74
N HIS A 52 19.16 0.31 1.75
CA HIS A 52 18.16 1.35 1.59
C HIS A 52 18.71 2.61 0.93
N LEU A 53 17.85 3.31 0.22
CA LEU A 53 18.08 4.67 -0.27
C LEU A 53 17.22 5.64 0.54
N PHE A 54 17.76 6.19 1.62
CA PHE A 54 17.04 7.10 2.48
C PHE A 54 17.01 8.52 1.95
N LYS A 55 15.84 9.16 2.00
CA LYS A 55 15.68 10.60 1.84
C LYS A 55 14.94 11.18 3.04
N LYS A 56 15.37 12.37 3.46
CA LYS A 56 14.72 13.13 4.53
C LYS A 56 13.58 13.95 3.95
N MET A 57 12.48 14.00 4.69
CA MET A 57 11.35 14.88 4.42
C MET A 57 11.20 15.84 5.61
N ILE A 58 11.14 17.14 5.32
CA ILE A 58 10.88 18.18 6.31
C ILE A 58 9.39 18.51 6.21
N HIS A 59 8.67 18.33 7.32
CA HIS A 59 7.23 18.62 7.42
C HIS A 59 6.99 20.09 7.78
N GLU A 60 5.76 20.57 7.56
CA GLU A 60 5.38 21.97 7.81
C GLU A 60 5.63 22.44 9.26
N ASP A 61 5.48 21.53 10.23
CA ASP A 61 5.77 21.78 11.65
C ASP A 61 7.27 21.72 12.01
N GLY A 62 8.14 21.47 11.02
CA GLY A 62 9.59 21.40 11.15
C GLY A 62 10.13 20.03 11.56
N HIS A 63 9.30 19.03 11.86
CA HIS A 63 9.81 17.69 12.13
C HIS A 63 10.34 17.02 10.85
N ILE A 64 11.31 16.13 11.01
CA ILE A 64 12.00 15.45 9.90
C ILE A 64 11.72 13.96 9.99
N THR A 65 11.24 13.38 8.89
CA THR A 65 11.12 11.93 8.72
C THR A 65 12.10 11.42 7.68
N GLN A 66 12.42 10.15 7.75
CA GLN A 66 13.34 9.48 6.83
C GLN A 66 12.63 8.31 6.15
N HIS A 67 12.62 8.31 4.82
CA HIS A 67 11.94 7.32 4.00
C HIS A 67 12.90 6.61 3.06
N CYS A 68 12.74 5.30 2.92
CA CYS A 68 13.39 4.57 1.83
C CYS A 68 12.64 4.84 0.53
N VAL A 69 13.29 5.51 -0.41
CA VAL A 69 12.70 5.87 -1.71
C VAL A 69 13.12 4.95 -2.85
N ARG A 70 13.81 3.86 -2.53
CA ARG A 70 14.20 2.85 -3.52
C ARG A 70 13.02 2.02 -3.98
N THR A 71 11.99 1.88 -3.16
CA THR A 71 10.89 0.94 -3.37
C THR A 71 9.60 1.62 -3.79
N VAL A 72 8.86 0.93 -4.64
CA VAL A 72 7.46 1.21 -4.94
C VAL A 72 6.60 0.57 -3.86
N HIS A 73 5.54 1.24 -3.41
CA HIS A 73 4.61 0.67 -2.44
C HIS A 73 3.82 -0.51 -3.04
N ALA A 74 3.32 -1.39 -2.20
CA ALA A 74 2.58 -2.58 -2.64
C ALA A 74 1.36 -2.22 -3.49
N GLU A 75 0.60 -1.20 -3.08
CA GLU A 75 -0.59 -0.71 -3.78
C GLU A 75 -0.23 -0.11 -5.14
N GLN A 76 0.82 0.72 -5.20
CA GLN A 76 1.34 1.30 -6.45
C GLN A 76 1.79 0.19 -7.40
N ASN A 77 2.47 -0.82 -6.88
CA ASN A 77 2.96 -1.94 -7.66
C ASN A 77 1.80 -2.77 -8.22
N ALA A 78 0.77 -3.05 -7.43
CA ALA A 78 -0.44 -3.74 -7.91
C ALA A 78 -1.14 -2.96 -9.03
N ILE A 79 -1.31 -1.64 -8.88
CA ILE A 79 -1.91 -0.76 -9.89
C ILE A 79 -1.05 -0.74 -11.16
N ALA A 80 0.28 -0.66 -11.03
CA ALA A 80 1.19 -0.72 -12.17
C ALA A 80 1.10 -2.07 -12.90
N GLN A 81 1.00 -3.19 -12.19
CA GLN A 81 0.80 -4.50 -12.80
C GLN A 81 -0.55 -4.61 -13.52
N ALA A 82 -1.61 -4.05 -12.95
CA ALA A 82 -2.92 -3.99 -13.60
C ALA A 82 -2.84 -3.17 -14.90
N ALA A 83 -2.25 -1.98 -14.86
CA ALA A 83 -2.05 -1.13 -16.03
C ALA A 83 -1.24 -1.83 -17.12
N ARG A 84 -0.13 -2.49 -16.76
CA ARG A 84 0.71 -3.22 -17.71
C ARG A 84 -0.02 -4.37 -18.42
N ARG A 85 -0.97 -5.00 -17.73
CA ARG A 85 -1.72 -6.17 -18.23
C ARG A 85 -3.10 -5.84 -18.79
N GLY A 86 -3.51 -4.59 -18.77
CA GLY A 86 -4.84 -4.17 -19.21
C GLY A 86 -5.97 -4.68 -18.35
N ILE A 87 -5.77 -4.79 -17.03
CA ILE A 87 -6.76 -5.24 -16.06
C ILE A 87 -7.49 -4.03 -15.48
N ALA A 88 -8.81 -3.95 -15.69
CA ALA A 88 -9.64 -2.91 -15.10
C ALA A 88 -9.83 -3.15 -13.60
N LEU A 89 -9.61 -2.12 -12.78
CA LEU A 89 -9.74 -2.18 -11.32
C LEU A 89 -11.05 -1.57 -10.81
N GLU A 90 -11.84 -0.96 -11.68
CA GLU A 90 -13.09 -0.31 -11.30
C GLU A 90 -14.06 -1.27 -10.59
N GLY A 91 -14.63 -0.82 -9.47
CA GLY A 91 -15.55 -1.60 -8.66
C GLY A 91 -14.91 -2.70 -7.82
N SER A 92 -13.59 -2.74 -7.72
CA SER A 92 -12.86 -3.75 -6.94
C SER A 92 -12.66 -3.36 -5.47
N THR A 93 -12.20 -4.33 -4.66
CA THR A 93 -11.75 -4.16 -3.28
C THR A 93 -10.24 -4.38 -3.20
N LEU A 94 -9.54 -3.50 -2.52
CA LEU A 94 -8.12 -3.62 -2.23
C LEU A 94 -7.91 -4.08 -0.79
N TYR A 95 -7.11 -5.10 -0.60
CA TYR A 95 -6.66 -5.61 0.70
C TYR A 95 -5.19 -5.29 0.89
N CYS A 96 -4.84 -4.61 1.97
CA CYS A 96 -3.45 -4.24 2.28
C CYS A 96 -3.19 -4.29 3.79
N ARG A 97 -1.92 -4.32 4.14
CA ARG A 97 -1.53 -4.47 5.54
C ARG A 97 -1.81 -3.24 6.39
N MET A 98 -1.57 -2.06 5.84
CA MET A 98 -1.75 -0.78 6.55
C MET A 98 -2.52 0.21 5.70
N THR A 99 -3.05 1.25 6.35
CA THR A 99 -3.71 2.35 5.64
C THR A 99 -2.79 2.88 4.54
N PRO A 100 -3.26 2.94 3.28
CA PRO A 100 -2.49 3.49 2.17
C PRO A 100 -2.05 4.94 2.46
N CYS A 101 -0.83 5.27 2.08
CA CYS A 101 -0.36 6.66 2.16
C CYS A 101 -1.13 7.57 1.21
N ARG A 102 -0.95 8.89 1.36
CA ARG A 102 -1.62 9.90 0.53
C ARG A 102 -1.52 9.61 -0.97
N THR A 103 -0.32 9.32 -1.46
CA THR A 103 -0.11 9.03 -2.90
C THR A 103 -0.83 7.76 -3.34
N CYS A 104 -0.76 6.69 -2.55
CA CYS A 104 -1.50 5.46 -2.83
C CYS A 104 -3.01 5.69 -2.83
N ALA A 105 -3.53 6.49 -1.87
CA ALA A 105 -4.95 6.82 -1.80
C ALA A 105 -5.44 7.54 -3.08
N MET A 106 -4.67 8.51 -3.60
CA MET A 106 -5.01 9.19 -4.86
C MET A 106 -5.09 8.20 -6.04
N LEU A 107 -4.14 7.27 -6.14
CA LEU A 107 -4.15 6.27 -7.20
C LEU A 107 -5.32 5.29 -7.07
N ILE A 108 -5.61 4.83 -5.85
CA ILE A 108 -6.74 3.94 -5.54
C ILE A 108 -8.06 4.58 -5.95
N ILE A 109 -8.26 5.86 -5.60
CA ILE A 109 -9.45 6.63 -5.98
C ILE A 109 -9.58 6.71 -7.50
N ASN A 110 -8.51 7.09 -8.19
CA ASN A 110 -8.53 7.26 -9.65
C ASN A 110 -8.71 5.96 -10.44
N CYS A 111 -8.34 4.82 -9.85
CA CYS A 111 -8.57 3.50 -10.46
C CYS A 111 -10.01 2.99 -10.31
N GLY A 112 -10.88 3.71 -9.60
CA GLY A 112 -12.26 3.30 -9.37
C GLY A 112 -12.42 2.16 -8.37
N ILE A 113 -11.44 1.93 -7.49
CA ILE A 113 -11.56 1.00 -6.38
C ILE A 113 -12.58 1.55 -5.39
N VAL A 114 -13.54 0.73 -4.96
CA VAL A 114 -14.69 1.19 -4.15
C VAL A 114 -14.58 0.85 -2.67
N ARG A 115 -13.67 -0.07 -2.33
CA ARG A 115 -13.48 -0.53 -0.96
C ARG A 115 -12.00 -0.82 -0.69
N VAL A 116 -11.52 -0.40 0.48
CA VAL A 116 -10.17 -0.67 0.97
C VAL A 116 -10.30 -1.34 2.34
N VAL A 117 -9.68 -2.50 2.49
CA VAL A 117 -9.61 -3.26 3.74
C VAL A 117 -8.17 -3.30 4.20
N CYS A 118 -7.90 -2.74 5.36
CA CYS A 118 -6.57 -2.72 5.96
C CYS A 118 -6.50 -3.69 7.13
N GLN A 119 -5.37 -4.36 7.28
CA GLN A 119 -5.16 -5.20 8.46
C GLN A 119 -5.09 -4.34 9.73
N ARG A 120 -4.35 -3.22 9.67
CA ARG A 120 -4.14 -2.28 10.79
C ARG A 120 -4.15 -0.84 10.32
N LYS A 121 -4.41 0.04 11.26
CA LYS A 121 -4.33 1.49 11.05
C LYS A 121 -2.87 1.95 11.11
N TYR A 122 -2.45 2.77 10.16
CA TYR A 122 -1.17 3.47 10.21
C TYR A 122 -1.31 4.76 11.04
N HIS A 123 -0.31 5.12 11.83
CA HIS A 123 -0.40 6.27 12.76
C HIS A 123 -0.58 7.62 12.05
N ASP A 124 -0.05 7.78 10.84
CA ASP A 124 -0.12 9.00 10.02
C ASP A 124 -1.02 8.79 8.80
N CYS A 125 -2.30 8.50 9.03
CA CYS A 125 -3.26 8.18 7.96
C CYS A 125 -4.47 9.11 7.86
N ALA A 126 -4.54 10.14 8.72
CA ALA A 126 -5.72 11.01 8.80
C ALA A 126 -6.09 11.64 7.45
N GLU A 127 -5.10 12.06 6.67
CA GLU A 127 -5.31 12.64 5.35
C GLU A 127 -5.90 11.61 4.36
N SER A 128 -5.36 10.41 4.32
CA SER A 128 -5.87 9.32 3.46
C SER A 128 -7.28 8.90 3.85
N GLU A 129 -7.57 8.79 5.15
CA GLU A 129 -8.91 8.50 5.65
C GLU A 129 -9.92 9.57 5.20
N GLN A 130 -9.55 10.85 5.30
CA GLN A 130 -10.39 11.94 4.83
C GLN A 130 -10.61 11.91 3.31
N MET A 131 -9.58 11.59 2.54
CA MET A 131 -9.68 11.45 1.08
C MET A 131 -10.64 10.32 0.69
N PHE A 132 -10.51 9.14 1.29
CA PHE A 132 -11.41 8.02 1.03
C PHE A 132 -12.85 8.35 1.40
N LYS A 133 -13.07 8.98 2.56
CA LYS A 133 -14.40 9.43 2.99
C LYS A 133 -15.02 10.41 1.99
N THR A 134 -14.27 11.40 1.55
CA THR A 134 -14.73 12.41 0.59
C THR A 134 -15.04 11.78 -0.78
N ALA A 135 -14.24 10.83 -1.22
CA ALA A 135 -14.43 10.11 -2.48
C ALA A 135 -15.52 9.01 -2.42
N GLY A 136 -16.11 8.75 -1.24
CA GLY A 136 -17.12 7.71 -1.06
C GLY A 136 -16.59 6.29 -1.08
N ILE A 137 -15.30 6.11 -0.81
CA ILE A 137 -14.67 4.79 -0.72
C ILE A 137 -14.81 4.24 0.69
N GLN A 138 -15.27 3.01 0.80
CA GLN A 138 -15.42 2.30 2.07
C GLN A 138 -14.05 1.87 2.58
N LEU A 139 -13.62 2.40 3.73
CA LEU A 139 -12.38 2.03 4.41
C LEU A 139 -12.70 1.23 5.67
N GLU A 140 -12.12 0.06 5.80
CA GLU A 140 -12.33 -0.84 6.93
C GLU A 140 -11.00 -1.35 7.49
N TYR A 141 -11.00 -1.68 8.79
CA TYR A 141 -9.87 -2.26 9.51
C TYR A 141 -10.26 -3.61 10.10
N ILE A 142 -9.38 -4.60 9.97
CA ILE A 142 -9.59 -5.93 10.60
C ILE A 142 -9.25 -5.87 12.07
N TYR A 143 -8.15 -5.16 12.42
CA TYR A 143 -7.73 -4.94 13.81
C TYR A 143 -7.72 -3.44 14.11
N GLU A 144 -8.17 -3.07 15.32
CA GLU A 144 -8.22 -1.67 15.77
C GLU A 144 -6.83 -1.13 16.21
N GLU A 145 -5.82 -1.97 16.26
CA GLU A 145 -4.47 -1.59 16.65
C GLU A 145 -3.82 -0.62 15.66
N VAL A 146 -3.18 0.42 16.21
CA VAL A 146 -2.41 1.40 15.42
C VAL A 146 -0.97 0.93 15.30
N GLN A 147 -0.50 0.77 14.07
CA GLN A 147 0.89 0.44 13.78
C GLN A 147 1.74 1.71 13.77
N GLN A 148 2.81 1.71 14.57
CA GLN A 148 3.86 2.72 14.52
C GLN A 148 5.17 2.07 14.10
N TYR A 149 5.96 2.76 13.30
CA TYR A 149 7.34 2.34 13.01
C TYR A 149 8.32 3.06 13.94
N ASP A 150 9.14 2.28 14.64
CA ASP A 150 10.13 2.76 15.60
C ASP A 150 11.29 3.53 14.93
N LYS A 151 11.12 4.48 14.16
CA LYS A 151 12.18 5.36 13.57
C LYS A 151 11.70 6.01 12.26
N GLN A 152 10.59 6.70 12.34
CA GLN A 152 10.26 7.67 11.30
C GLN A 152 10.49 9.08 11.81
#